data_e57b6fcdb640c58ab8145de384bc034b
#
_entry.id   e57b6fcdb640c58ab8145de384bc034b
#
_cell.length_a   1.000
_cell.length_b   1.000
_cell.length_c   1.000
_cell.angle_alpha   90.00
_cell.angle_beta   90.00
_cell.angle_gamma   90.00
#
_symmetry.space_group_name_H-M   'P 1'
#
loop_
_entity.id
_entity.type
_entity.pdbx_description
1 polymer ?
#
loop_
_entity_poly.entity_id
_entity_poly.type
_entity_poly.pdbx_seq_one_letter_code
_entity_poly.pdbx_strand_id
1 'polypeptide(L)'
;FDLMKFPNSKIQRAIKPANEADAEKLNEILVRMHEEDPTWIVEQSKELKQTIVSGQGEFHLRTLKWRIENNEKLMVEFQEPRIPYRETITKAARADYRHKKQSGGAGQFGEVHLIIEPYYEGMPAPESYKFGNQEFKMNVRDTQTIDLDWGGKLVFVNCIVGGAIDARFLPAILKGLMDRMEQGPLTGSYARDVRVCVYDGKMHPVDSNEISFRLAGRNAFSEAFKNVGPKILEPVYDVEVLVPSDKMGDVM
;
A
#
# COMPACT_ATOMS: atom_id res chain seq x y z
N PHE A 1 -37.26 11.17 0.65
CA PHE A 1 -36.52 12.21 -0.06
C PHE A 1 -35.41 11.54 -0.83
N ASP A 2 -35.31 11.82 -2.14
CA ASP A 2 -34.17 11.37 -2.94
C ASP A 2 -32.94 12.20 -2.57
N LEU A 3 -31.78 11.55 -2.51
CA LEU A 3 -30.50 12.23 -2.29
C LEU A 3 -30.21 13.17 -3.47
N MET A 4 -29.83 14.40 -3.17
CA MET A 4 -29.36 15.33 -4.21
C MET A 4 -28.10 14.76 -4.88
N LYS A 5 -28.10 14.73 -6.21
CA LYS A 5 -26.95 14.33 -7.02
C LYS A 5 -26.17 15.58 -7.42
N PHE A 6 -24.95 15.67 -6.97
CA PHE A 6 -24.02 16.71 -7.37
C PHE A 6 -23.22 16.26 -8.60
N PRO A 7 -22.78 17.17 -9.47
CA PRO A 7 -21.95 16.82 -10.59
C PRO A 7 -20.57 16.30 -10.13
N ASN A 8 -20.04 15.30 -10.84
CA ASN A 8 -18.72 14.77 -10.58
C ASN A 8 -17.64 15.84 -10.78
N SER A 9 -16.61 15.82 -9.94
CA SER A 9 -15.45 16.68 -10.09
C SER A 9 -14.69 16.41 -11.41
N LYS A 10 -14.10 17.44 -12.00
CA LYS A 10 -13.41 17.37 -13.29
C LYS A 10 -11.92 17.66 -13.19
N ILE A 11 -11.47 18.24 -12.10
CA ILE A 11 -10.09 18.61 -11.87
C ILE A 11 -9.69 18.39 -10.41
N GLN A 12 -8.44 18.02 -10.20
CA GLN A 12 -7.86 17.79 -8.88
C GLN A 12 -6.58 18.57 -8.71
N ARG A 13 -6.33 19.01 -7.47
CA ARG A 13 -5.05 19.57 -7.04
C ARG A 13 -4.72 19.07 -5.64
N ALA A 14 -3.46 18.88 -5.35
CA ALA A 14 -3.01 18.74 -3.98
C ALA A 14 -2.91 20.12 -3.36
N ILE A 15 -3.37 20.26 -2.12
CA ILE A 15 -3.31 21.50 -1.35
C ILE A 15 -2.49 21.29 -0.09
N LYS A 16 -1.63 22.24 0.22
CA LYS A 16 -0.88 22.28 1.47
C LYS A 16 -0.86 23.70 2.05
N PRO A 17 -0.74 23.85 3.37
CA PRO A 17 -0.50 25.16 3.96
C PRO A 17 0.92 25.64 3.63
N ALA A 18 1.12 26.94 3.58
CA ALA A 18 2.46 27.51 3.43
C ALA A 18 3.35 27.23 4.66
N ASN A 19 2.73 27.10 5.84
CA ASN A 19 3.40 26.69 7.08
C ASN A 19 2.80 25.35 7.56
N GLU A 20 3.62 24.34 7.75
CA GLU A 20 3.21 22.99 8.19
C GLU A 20 2.44 22.98 9.53
N ALA A 21 2.71 23.95 10.41
CA ALA A 21 1.99 24.09 11.67
C ALA A 21 0.48 24.37 11.49
N ASP A 22 0.08 24.86 10.32
CA ASP A 22 -1.31 25.20 10.00
C ASP A 22 -2.08 24.03 9.34
N ALA A 23 -1.51 22.81 9.29
CA ALA A 23 -2.11 21.68 8.60
C ALA A 23 -3.48 21.26 9.21
N GLU A 24 -3.59 21.24 10.53
CA GLU A 24 -4.86 20.93 11.21
C GLU A 24 -5.92 21.98 10.92
N LYS A 25 -5.53 23.27 10.99
CA LYS A 25 -6.44 24.37 10.69
C LYS A 25 -6.91 24.33 9.23
N LEU A 26 -6.03 24.00 8.29
CA LEU A 26 -6.43 23.82 6.90
C LEU A 26 -7.45 22.71 6.73
N ASN A 27 -7.26 21.57 7.41
CA ASN A 27 -8.21 20.46 7.35
C ASN A 27 -9.61 20.85 7.85
N GLU A 28 -9.68 21.57 8.97
CA GLU A 28 -10.97 22.08 9.52
C GLU A 28 -11.66 23.03 8.53
N ILE A 29 -10.90 23.92 7.91
CA ILE A 29 -11.40 24.86 6.91
C ILE A 29 -11.95 24.08 5.70
N LEU A 30 -11.21 23.09 5.18
CA LEU A 30 -11.62 22.31 4.02
C LEU A 30 -12.89 21.49 4.29
N VAL A 31 -13.05 20.91 5.47
CA VAL A 31 -14.28 20.20 5.87
C VAL A 31 -15.46 21.17 5.84
N ARG A 32 -15.33 22.34 6.43
CA ARG A 32 -16.39 23.36 6.43
C ARG A 32 -16.72 23.85 5.01
N MET A 33 -15.71 24.07 4.16
CA MET A 33 -15.93 24.46 2.77
C MET A 33 -16.69 23.38 1.98
N HIS A 34 -16.41 22.11 2.23
CA HIS A 34 -17.18 21.01 1.64
C HIS A 34 -18.64 20.98 2.12
N GLU A 35 -18.90 21.31 3.38
CA GLU A 35 -20.26 21.42 3.90
C GLU A 35 -21.04 22.59 3.26
N GLU A 36 -20.36 23.71 2.97
CA GLU A 36 -20.95 24.86 2.28
C GLU A 36 -21.19 24.59 0.77
N ASP A 37 -20.28 23.89 0.12
CA ASP A 37 -20.36 23.49 -1.28
C ASP A 37 -19.88 22.04 -1.46
N PRO A 38 -20.82 21.08 -1.51
CA PRO A 38 -20.49 19.65 -1.67
C PRO A 38 -19.81 19.30 -3.00
N THR A 39 -19.70 20.23 -3.95
CA THR A 39 -18.96 20.01 -5.20
C THR A 39 -17.45 20.19 -5.04
N TRP A 40 -16.97 20.78 -3.95
CA TRP A 40 -15.58 20.67 -3.51
C TRP A 40 -15.40 19.37 -2.74
N ILE A 41 -14.76 18.38 -3.37
CA ILE A 41 -14.45 17.10 -2.72
C ILE A 41 -13.06 17.20 -2.10
N VAL A 42 -12.98 16.83 -0.82
CA VAL A 42 -11.72 16.84 -0.06
C VAL A 42 -11.38 15.41 0.33
N GLU A 43 -10.18 14.97 -0.02
CA GLU A 43 -9.67 13.63 0.28
C GLU A 43 -8.28 13.73 0.90
N GLN A 44 -8.10 13.10 2.07
CA GLN A 44 -6.78 12.92 2.65
C GLN A 44 -6.20 11.59 2.17
N SER A 45 -5.38 11.64 1.15
CA SER A 45 -4.72 10.45 0.62
C SER A 45 -3.56 10.02 1.51
N LYS A 46 -3.78 8.96 2.28
CA LYS A 46 -2.71 8.33 3.08
C LYS A 46 -1.59 7.79 2.21
N GLU A 47 -1.94 7.25 1.05
CA GLU A 47 -1.01 6.72 0.07
C GLU A 47 -0.08 7.81 -0.47
N LEU A 48 -0.64 8.89 -0.97
CA LEU A 48 0.11 9.97 -1.59
C LEU A 48 0.70 10.93 -0.54
N LYS A 49 0.26 10.83 0.71
CA LYS A 49 0.59 11.76 1.81
C LYS A 49 0.33 13.21 1.38
N GLN A 50 -0.85 13.42 0.79
CA GLN A 50 -1.32 14.70 0.30
C GLN A 50 -2.81 14.86 0.62
N THR A 51 -3.24 16.09 0.86
CA THR A 51 -4.64 16.47 0.85
C THR A 51 -5.00 16.87 -0.58
N ILE A 52 -5.94 16.14 -1.18
CA ILE A 52 -6.41 16.36 -2.54
C ILE A 52 -7.73 17.11 -2.48
N VAL A 53 -7.85 18.18 -3.24
CA VAL A 53 -9.10 18.90 -3.45
C VAL A 53 -9.53 18.76 -4.90
N SER A 54 -10.78 18.42 -5.10
CA SER A 54 -11.38 18.22 -6.42
C SER A 54 -12.52 19.20 -6.62
N GLY A 55 -12.70 19.68 -7.83
CA GLY A 55 -13.73 20.66 -8.18
C GLY A 55 -14.18 20.58 -9.63
N GLN A 56 -15.10 21.47 -10.01
CA GLN A 56 -15.73 21.49 -11.34
C GLN A 56 -14.84 22.06 -12.43
N GLY A 57 -13.75 22.75 -12.07
CA GLY A 57 -12.81 23.36 -12.99
C GLY A 57 -11.79 24.24 -12.27
N GLU A 58 -10.82 24.75 -13.01
CA GLU A 58 -9.72 25.54 -12.48
C GLU A 58 -10.21 26.81 -11.74
N PHE A 59 -11.21 27.49 -12.28
CA PHE A 59 -11.80 28.66 -11.63
C PHE A 59 -12.43 28.31 -10.29
N HIS A 60 -13.10 27.17 -10.20
CA HIS A 60 -13.72 26.69 -8.97
C HIS A 60 -12.68 26.43 -7.88
N LEU A 61 -11.56 25.78 -8.21
CA LEU A 61 -10.47 25.56 -7.25
C LEU A 61 -9.74 26.85 -6.88
N ARG A 62 -9.56 27.80 -7.83
CA ARG A 62 -9.03 29.13 -7.51
C ARG A 62 -9.94 29.91 -6.55
N THR A 63 -11.25 29.77 -6.69
CA THR A 63 -12.21 30.37 -5.76
C THR A 63 -12.06 29.79 -4.34
N LEU A 64 -11.90 28.45 -4.23
CA LEU A 64 -11.60 27.81 -2.95
C LEU A 64 -10.34 28.40 -2.31
N LYS A 65 -9.23 28.44 -3.07
CA LYS A 65 -7.97 29.02 -2.60
C LYS A 65 -8.15 30.47 -2.16
N TRP A 66 -8.82 31.30 -2.96
CA TRP A 66 -9.07 32.70 -2.65
C TRP A 66 -9.87 32.85 -1.35
N ARG A 67 -10.90 32.03 -1.11
CA ARG A 67 -11.69 32.05 0.12
C ARG A 67 -10.84 31.70 1.34
N ILE A 68 -9.99 30.66 1.24
CA ILE A 68 -9.08 30.26 2.32
C ILE A 68 -8.10 31.40 2.64
N GLU A 69 -7.48 32.01 1.64
CA GLU A 69 -6.48 33.06 1.85
C GLU A 69 -7.09 34.38 2.34
N ASN A 70 -8.25 34.76 1.81
CA ASN A 70 -8.84 36.07 2.14
C ASN A 70 -9.80 36.05 3.33
N ASN A 71 -10.58 35.00 3.49
CA ASN A 71 -11.54 34.92 4.60
C ASN A 71 -10.90 34.33 5.86
N GLU A 72 -10.15 33.24 5.70
CA GLU A 72 -9.55 32.49 6.81
C GLU A 72 -8.12 32.97 7.15
N LYS A 73 -7.54 33.84 6.32
CA LYS A 73 -6.17 34.36 6.47
C LYS A 73 -5.12 33.26 6.56
N LEU A 74 -5.32 32.17 5.82
CA LEU A 74 -4.41 31.04 5.75
C LEU A 74 -3.82 30.95 4.34
N MET A 75 -2.50 31.11 4.23
CA MET A 75 -1.80 30.98 2.95
C MET A 75 -1.67 29.51 2.56
N VAL A 76 -2.06 29.17 1.34
CA VAL A 76 -2.02 27.79 0.82
C VAL A 76 -1.39 27.73 -0.57
N GLU A 77 -0.83 26.56 -0.88
CA GLU A 77 -0.24 26.28 -2.19
C GLU A 77 -0.95 25.10 -2.84
N PHE A 78 -1.24 25.24 -4.14
CA PHE A 78 -1.63 24.11 -4.98
C PHE A 78 -0.41 23.44 -5.59
N GLN A 79 -0.48 22.10 -5.66
CA GLN A 79 0.51 21.25 -6.30
C GLN A 79 -0.19 20.23 -7.18
N GLU A 80 0.53 19.65 -8.13
CA GLU A 80 0.03 18.48 -8.85
C GLU A 80 -0.09 17.28 -7.88
N PRO A 81 -1.19 16.51 -7.95
CA PRO A 81 -1.28 15.28 -7.20
C PRO A 81 -0.16 14.31 -7.59
N ARG A 82 0.39 13.61 -6.61
CA ARG A 82 1.36 12.54 -6.88
C ARG A 82 0.67 11.39 -7.59
N ILE A 83 1.42 10.69 -8.42
CA ILE A 83 0.93 9.51 -9.14
C ILE A 83 0.96 8.30 -8.18
N PRO A 84 -0.17 7.56 -8.04
CA PRO A 84 -0.24 6.39 -7.18
C PRO A 84 0.44 5.17 -7.83
N TYR A 85 1.76 5.16 -7.86
CA TYR A 85 2.52 4.01 -8.35
C TYR A 85 2.29 2.77 -7.49
N ARG A 86 2.51 1.59 -8.07
CA ARG A 86 2.51 0.30 -7.37
C ARG A 86 3.84 -0.40 -7.59
N GLU A 87 4.21 -1.25 -6.65
CA GLU A 87 5.35 -2.15 -6.80
C GLU A 87 4.84 -3.57 -7.06
N THR A 88 5.54 -4.29 -7.92
CA THR A 88 5.30 -5.72 -8.15
C THR A 88 6.61 -6.43 -8.38
N ILE A 89 6.55 -7.74 -8.51
CA ILE A 89 7.70 -8.61 -8.67
C ILE A 89 7.56 -9.46 -9.92
N THR A 90 8.68 -9.93 -10.48
CA THR A 90 8.67 -10.65 -11.77
C THR A 90 9.19 -12.07 -11.70
N LYS A 91 9.87 -12.46 -10.62
CA LYS A 91 10.40 -13.81 -10.42
C LYS A 91 10.36 -14.19 -8.94
N ALA A 92 10.48 -15.47 -8.66
CA ALA A 92 10.55 -15.97 -7.30
C ALA A 92 11.92 -15.67 -6.67
N ALA A 93 11.90 -15.41 -5.36
CA ALA A 93 13.10 -15.34 -4.54
C ALA A 93 12.85 -15.88 -3.14
N ARG A 94 13.91 -16.37 -2.52
CA ARG A 94 13.94 -16.90 -1.16
C ARG A 94 14.68 -15.93 -0.25
N ALA A 95 14.20 -15.78 0.96
CA ALA A 95 14.95 -15.15 2.05
C ALA A 95 14.60 -15.78 3.39
N ASP A 96 15.51 -15.61 4.31
CA ASP A 96 15.33 -15.89 5.73
C ASP A 96 15.76 -14.68 6.54
N TYR A 97 15.10 -14.48 7.67
CA TYR A 97 15.44 -13.41 8.58
C TYR A 97 15.24 -13.84 10.04
N ARG A 98 16.25 -13.59 10.85
CA ARG A 98 16.23 -13.80 12.29
C ARG A 98 16.16 -12.47 13.01
N HIS A 99 15.02 -12.19 13.63
CA HIS A 99 14.91 -11.10 14.59
C HIS A 99 15.36 -11.58 15.97
N LYS A 100 16.42 -10.98 16.49
CA LYS A 100 16.90 -11.23 17.84
C LYS A 100 17.26 -9.91 18.50
N LYS A 101 16.63 -9.65 19.65
CA LYS A 101 16.95 -8.49 20.50
C LYS A 101 17.02 -8.95 21.94
N GLN A 102 18.09 -8.56 22.63
CA GLN A 102 18.28 -8.87 24.03
C GLN A 102 18.62 -7.56 24.73
N SER A 103 17.72 -7.08 25.57
CA SER A 103 17.88 -5.85 26.35
C SER A 103 17.25 -6.08 27.72
N GLY A 104 18.06 -6.39 28.74
CA GLY A 104 17.74 -6.38 30.18
C GLY A 104 16.31 -6.84 30.55
N GLY A 105 15.95 -8.10 30.30
CA GLY A 105 14.61 -8.66 30.55
C GLY A 105 14.24 -9.76 29.57
N ALA A 106 12.95 -9.98 29.33
CA ALA A 106 12.49 -10.92 28.30
C ALA A 106 13.00 -10.50 26.94
N GLY A 107 13.75 -11.39 26.25
CA GLY A 107 14.29 -11.15 24.92
C GLY A 107 13.21 -11.15 23.83
N GLN A 108 13.62 -10.85 22.60
CA GLN A 108 12.80 -11.01 21.41
C GLN A 108 13.50 -11.97 20.47
N PHE A 109 12.79 -13.00 20.00
CA PHE A 109 13.32 -13.96 19.04
C PHE A 109 12.24 -14.43 18.09
N GLY A 110 12.54 -14.43 16.80
CA GLY A 110 11.72 -15.02 15.75
C GLY A 110 12.53 -15.17 14.48
N GLU A 111 12.49 -16.33 13.84
CA GLU A 111 13.15 -16.58 12.57
C GLU A 111 12.11 -17.10 11.58
N VAL A 112 12.08 -16.49 10.40
CA VAL A 112 11.14 -16.82 9.33
C VAL A 112 11.92 -17.07 8.04
N HIS A 113 11.64 -18.21 7.40
CA HIS A 113 12.12 -18.55 6.08
C HIS A 113 10.95 -18.51 5.11
N LEU A 114 11.05 -17.73 4.07
CA LEU A 114 9.99 -17.56 3.09
C LEU A 114 10.49 -17.53 1.65
N ILE A 115 9.56 -17.82 0.75
CA ILE A 115 9.70 -17.64 -0.69
C ILE A 115 8.59 -16.70 -1.12
N ILE A 116 8.94 -15.69 -1.92
CA ILE A 116 7.97 -14.81 -2.56
C ILE A 116 8.03 -15.00 -4.07
N GLU A 117 6.88 -14.89 -4.72
CA GLU A 117 6.76 -14.98 -6.17
C GLU A 117 5.60 -14.14 -6.69
N PRO A 118 5.59 -13.78 -8.00
CA PRO A 118 4.46 -13.11 -8.60
C PRO A 118 3.19 -13.94 -8.48
N TYR A 119 2.09 -13.29 -8.13
CA TYR A 119 0.77 -13.93 -8.09
C TYR A 119 -0.09 -13.50 -9.28
N TYR A 120 -0.83 -14.45 -9.84
CA TYR A 120 -1.89 -14.21 -10.80
C TYR A 120 -3.09 -15.11 -10.49
N GLU A 121 -4.27 -14.65 -10.86
CA GLU A 121 -5.50 -15.38 -10.57
C GLU A 121 -5.55 -16.74 -11.29
N GLY A 122 -5.98 -17.78 -10.58
CA GLY A 122 -5.96 -19.15 -11.11
C GLY A 122 -4.59 -19.86 -11.01
N MET A 123 -3.60 -19.22 -10.39
CA MET A 123 -2.29 -19.83 -10.17
C MET A 123 -2.41 -21.12 -9.33
N PRO A 124 -1.79 -22.25 -9.76
CA PRO A 124 -1.83 -23.51 -9.00
C PRO A 124 -1.13 -23.37 -7.65
N ALA A 125 -1.48 -24.27 -6.72
CA ALA A 125 -0.80 -24.35 -5.42
C ALA A 125 0.71 -24.59 -5.63
N PRO A 126 1.57 -24.03 -4.76
CA PRO A 126 3.02 -24.22 -4.89
C PRO A 126 3.40 -25.67 -4.54
N GLU A 127 4.18 -26.30 -5.40
CA GLU A 127 4.69 -27.68 -5.18
C GLU A 127 6.15 -27.68 -4.77
N SER A 128 7.00 -27.00 -5.53
CA SER A 128 8.43 -26.86 -5.22
C SER A 128 9.05 -25.64 -5.91
N TYR A 129 10.15 -25.18 -5.35
CA TYR A 129 10.98 -24.10 -5.91
C TYR A 129 12.41 -24.54 -6.00
N LYS A 130 13.09 -24.17 -7.10
CA LYS A 130 14.52 -24.44 -7.29
C LYS A 130 15.31 -23.13 -7.27
N PHE A 131 16.30 -23.07 -6.37
CA PHE A 131 17.26 -21.98 -6.29
C PHE A 131 18.68 -22.54 -6.38
N GLY A 132 19.33 -22.35 -7.53
CA GLY A 132 20.59 -23.02 -7.82
C GLY A 132 20.43 -24.56 -7.83
N ASN A 133 21.23 -25.24 -7.03
CA ASN A 133 21.20 -26.70 -6.90
C ASN A 133 20.26 -27.20 -5.77
N GLN A 134 19.56 -26.32 -5.10
CA GLN A 134 18.66 -26.68 -4.00
C GLN A 134 17.20 -26.64 -4.45
N GLU A 135 16.45 -27.68 -4.08
CA GLU A 135 15.02 -27.77 -4.27
C GLU A 135 14.30 -27.67 -2.93
N PHE A 136 13.29 -26.82 -2.87
CA PHE A 136 12.45 -26.60 -1.70
C PHE A 136 11.05 -27.09 -2.00
N LYS A 137 10.67 -28.22 -1.43
CA LYS A 137 9.31 -28.77 -1.54
C LYS A 137 8.36 -28.06 -0.60
N MET A 138 7.20 -27.68 -1.09
CA MET A 138 6.17 -26.99 -0.33
C MET A 138 5.08 -27.98 0.13
N ASN A 139 4.88 -28.05 1.44
CA ASN A 139 3.78 -28.82 2.04
C ASN A 139 2.69 -27.84 2.45
N VAL A 140 1.80 -27.50 1.52
CA VAL A 140 0.72 -26.55 1.77
C VAL A 140 -0.22 -27.06 2.86
N ARG A 141 -0.33 -26.31 3.95
CA ARG A 141 -1.21 -26.58 5.11
C ARG A 141 -2.45 -25.71 5.05
N ASP A 142 -2.26 -24.45 4.71
CA ASP A 142 -3.32 -23.45 4.63
C ASP A 142 -2.93 -22.36 3.63
N THR A 143 -3.95 -21.76 3.01
CA THR A 143 -3.77 -20.66 2.07
C THR A 143 -4.80 -19.59 2.37
N GLN A 144 -4.33 -18.36 2.58
CA GLN A 144 -5.17 -17.17 2.76
C GLN A 144 -4.96 -16.22 1.61
N THR A 145 -6.03 -15.88 0.91
CA THR A 145 -6.03 -14.86 -0.14
C THR A 145 -6.61 -13.56 0.42
N ILE A 146 -5.87 -12.49 0.34
CA ILE A 146 -6.22 -11.19 0.87
C ILE A 146 -6.34 -10.22 -0.29
N ASP A 147 -7.53 -9.67 -0.48
CA ASP A 147 -7.75 -8.54 -1.38
C ASP A 147 -7.18 -7.28 -0.73
N LEU A 148 -6.31 -6.58 -1.44
CA LEU A 148 -5.64 -5.40 -0.94
C LEU A 148 -6.49 -4.14 -1.19
N ASP A 149 -6.61 -3.27 -0.21
CA ASP A 149 -7.40 -2.02 -0.32
C ASP A 149 -6.91 -1.12 -1.48
N TRP A 150 -5.63 -1.21 -1.83
CA TRP A 150 -5.01 -0.49 -2.94
C TRP A 150 -4.99 -1.26 -4.27
N GLY A 151 -5.76 -2.34 -4.35
CA GLY A 151 -5.88 -3.21 -5.52
C GLY A 151 -4.83 -4.32 -5.58
N GLY A 152 -5.20 -5.43 -6.23
CA GLY A 152 -4.40 -6.65 -6.28
C GLY A 152 -4.55 -7.51 -5.04
N LYS A 153 -3.71 -8.54 -4.94
CA LYS A 153 -3.83 -9.57 -3.90
C LYS A 153 -2.50 -9.87 -3.22
N LEU A 154 -2.58 -10.27 -1.96
CA LEU A 154 -1.55 -11.01 -1.24
C LEU A 154 -2.06 -12.42 -0.99
N VAL A 155 -1.32 -13.43 -1.43
CA VAL A 155 -1.62 -14.82 -1.11
C VAL A 155 -0.58 -15.33 -0.12
N PHE A 156 -1.03 -15.63 1.09
CA PHE A 156 -0.21 -16.17 2.17
C PHE A 156 -0.40 -17.68 2.26
N VAL A 157 0.69 -18.43 2.08
CA VAL A 157 0.68 -19.89 2.09
C VAL A 157 1.51 -20.40 3.27
N ASN A 158 0.85 -21.10 4.18
CA ASN A 158 1.52 -21.81 5.27
C ASN A 158 2.02 -23.16 4.79
N CYS A 159 3.33 -23.33 4.74
CA CYS A 159 4.00 -24.58 4.37
C CYS A 159 4.87 -25.14 5.53
N ILE A 160 4.66 -24.65 6.75
CA ILE A 160 5.47 -25.05 7.92
C ILE A 160 5.20 -26.51 8.28
N VAL A 161 6.28 -27.24 8.47
CA VAL A 161 6.26 -28.64 8.93
C VAL A 161 6.98 -28.80 10.27
N GLY A 162 6.66 -29.84 11.03
CA GLY A 162 7.38 -30.18 12.24
C GLY A 162 7.27 -29.19 13.39
N GLY A 163 6.33 -28.22 13.33
CA GLY A 163 6.15 -27.24 14.41
C GLY A 163 7.30 -26.24 14.56
N ALA A 164 8.05 -25.98 13.48
CA ALA A 164 9.17 -25.02 13.47
C ALA A 164 8.76 -23.62 13.94
N ILE A 165 7.53 -23.22 13.60
CA ILE A 165 6.86 -22.01 14.11
C ILE A 165 5.47 -22.44 14.61
N ASP A 166 5.11 -22.01 15.83
CA ASP A 166 3.77 -22.22 16.37
C ASP A 166 2.74 -21.44 15.52
N ALA A 167 1.61 -22.11 15.21
CA ALA A 167 0.55 -21.53 14.38
C ALA A 167 0.01 -20.20 14.90
N ARG A 168 0.06 -19.95 16.21
CA ARG A 168 -0.33 -18.66 16.82
C ARG A 168 0.45 -17.46 16.32
N PHE A 169 1.67 -17.66 15.77
CA PHE A 169 2.51 -16.59 15.27
C PHE A 169 2.30 -16.28 13.77
N LEU A 170 1.58 -17.14 13.04
CA LEU A 170 1.30 -16.93 11.61
C LEU A 170 0.56 -15.61 11.33
N PRO A 171 -0.45 -15.20 12.12
CA PRO A 171 -1.10 -13.90 11.95
C PRO A 171 -0.12 -12.72 12.13
N ALA A 172 0.84 -12.85 13.04
CA ALA A 172 1.86 -11.81 13.25
C ALA A 172 2.81 -11.71 12.05
N ILE A 173 3.24 -12.85 11.48
CA ILE A 173 4.04 -12.88 10.25
C ILE A 173 3.27 -12.20 9.11
N LEU A 174 2.01 -12.57 8.90
CA LEU A 174 1.14 -11.99 7.88
C LEU A 174 1.02 -10.47 8.05
N LYS A 175 0.82 -9.99 9.28
CA LYS A 175 0.77 -8.56 9.59
C LYS A 175 2.09 -7.86 9.23
N GLY A 176 3.23 -8.50 9.47
CA GLY A 176 4.54 -7.98 9.06
C GLY A 176 4.71 -7.87 7.55
N LEU A 177 4.20 -8.85 6.80
CA LEU A 177 4.16 -8.81 5.33
C LEU A 177 3.29 -7.65 4.84
N MET A 178 2.09 -7.48 5.40
CA MET A 178 1.19 -6.37 5.07
C MET A 178 1.81 -5.01 5.35
N ASP A 179 2.44 -4.83 6.52
CA ASP A 179 3.17 -3.60 6.86
C ASP A 179 4.22 -3.25 5.80
N ARG A 180 4.90 -4.26 5.25
CA ARG A 180 5.94 -4.03 4.25
C ARG A 180 5.37 -3.81 2.86
N MET A 181 4.23 -4.39 2.54
CA MET A 181 3.53 -4.14 1.28
C MET A 181 2.89 -2.74 1.24
N GLU A 182 2.46 -2.19 2.37
CA GLU A 182 2.01 -0.79 2.47
C GLU A 182 3.14 0.23 2.25
N GLN A 183 4.36 -0.18 2.52
CA GLN A 183 5.58 0.60 2.27
C GLN A 183 6.53 -0.25 1.45
N GLY A 184 6.27 -0.38 0.16
CA GLY A 184 7.01 -1.23 -0.75
C GLY A 184 8.53 -1.04 -0.65
N PRO A 185 9.30 -2.14 -0.72
CA PRO A 185 10.74 -2.09 -0.50
C PRO A 185 11.54 -1.31 -1.55
N LEU A 186 10.96 -1.09 -2.75
CA LEU A 186 11.66 -0.42 -3.84
C LEU A 186 11.59 1.11 -3.74
N THR A 187 10.38 1.67 -3.66
CA THR A 187 10.14 3.12 -3.67
C THR A 187 9.29 3.62 -2.51
N GLY A 188 8.75 2.70 -1.71
CA GLY A 188 7.77 3.01 -0.68
C GLY A 188 6.33 3.04 -1.19
N SER A 189 6.10 2.77 -2.47
CA SER A 189 4.76 2.62 -3.05
C SER A 189 4.13 1.29 -2.61
N TYR A 190 2.81 1.19 -2.64
CA TYR A 190 2.13 -0.04 -2.27
C TYR A 190 2.51 -1.20 -3.20
N ALA A 191 2.90 -2.34 -2.61
CA ALA A 191 3.18 -3.57 -3.35
C ALA A 191 1.91 -4.39 -3.55
N ARG A 192 1.81 -5.13 -4.66
CA ARG A 192 0.65 -5.96 -4.99
C ARG A 192 1.01 -7.22 -5.77
N ASP A 193 0.06 -8.15 -5.79
CA ASP A 193 0.12 -9.38 -6.57
C ASP A 193 1.34 -10.25 -6.24
N VAL A 194 1.43 -10.59 -4.96
CA VAL A 194 2.52 -11.38 -4.41
C VAL A 194 1.97 -12.61 -3.70
N ARG A 195 2.54 -13.78 -3.98
CA ARG A 195 2.35 -14.98 -3.17
C ARG A 195 3.57 -15.17 -2.27
N VAL A 196 3.31 -15.43 -0.99
CA VAL A 196 4.34 -15.65 0.03
C VAL A 196 4.13 -17.02 0.65
N CYS A 197 5.13 -17.90 0.49
CA CYS A 197 5.15 -19.23 1.11
C CYS A 197 6.09 -19.18 2.31
N VAL A 198 5.56 -19.34 3.52
CA VAL A 198 6.38 -19.50 4.74
C VAL A 198 6.55 -20.98 4.97
N TYR A 199 7.78 -21.48 4.86
CA TYR A 199 8.05 -22.93 4.83
C TYR A 199 8.88 -23.45 6.00
N ASP A 200 9.61 -22.56 6.69
CA ASP A 200 10.45 -22.92 7.83
C ASP A 200 10.68 -21.72 8.74
N GLY A 201 11.31 -21.93 9.86
CA GLY A 201 11.71 -20.90 10.81
C GLY A 201 12.22 -21.48 12.11
N LYS A 202 12.38 -20.61 13.10
CA LYS A 202 12.75 -21.03 14.46
C LYS A 202 12.05 -20.15 15.48
N MET A 203 11.68 -20.75 16.58
CA MET A 203 11.18 -20.08 17.77
C MET A 203 12.01 -20.42 18.99
N HIS A 204 11.98 -19.55 19.98
CA HIS A 204 12.59 -19.77 21.29
C HIS A 204 11.48 -19.91 22.33
N PRO A 205 11.55 -20.90 23.24
CA PRO A 205 10.47 -21.16 24.19
C PRO A 205 10.05 -19.97 25.06
N VAL A 206 10.99 -19.07 25.38
CA VAL A 206 10.78 -17.94 26.29
C VAL A 206 10.72 -16.60 25.56
N ASP A 207 11.56 -16.40 24.54
CA ASP A 207 11.75 -15.08 23.91
C ASP A 207 10.92 -14.87 22.65
N SER A 208 10.21 -15.89 22.17
CA SER A 208 9.35 -15.74 20.99
C SER A 208 8.01 -15.10 21.34
N ASN A 209 7.66 -14.06 20.61
CA ASN A 209 6.42 -13.31 20.73
C ASN A 209 5.94 -12.81 19.38
N GLU A 210 4.73 -12.26 19.33
CA GLU A 210 4.12 -11.76 18.09
C GLU A 210 4.95 -10.65 17.42
N ILE A 211 5.51 -9.72 18.22
CA ILE A 211 6.32 -8.61 17.70
C ILE A 211 7.55 -9.14 16.98
N SER A 212 8.22 -10.16 17.57
CA SER A 212 9.41 -10.80 16.96
C SER A 212 9.11 -11.40 15.61
N PHE A 213 8.00 -12.13 15.49
CA PHE A 213 7.59 -12.75 14.24
C PHE A 213 7.05 -11.76 13.21
N ARG A 214 6.36 -10.69 13.64
CA ARG A 214 5.98 -9.58 12.77
C ARG A 214 7.19 -8.92 12.14
N LEU A 215 8.21 -8.62 12.93
CA LEU A 215 9.45 -8.01 12.45
C LEU A 215 10.27 -8.99 11.58
N ALA A 216 10.33 -10.27 11.96
CA ALA A 216 11.01 -11.29 11.17
C ALA A 216 10.36 -11.45 9.78
N GLY A 217 9.04 -11.56 9.71
CA GLY A 217 8.30 -11.64 8.45
C GLY A 217 8.49 -10.40 7.58
N ARG A 218 8.34 -9.20 8.16
CA ARG A 218 8.57 -7.92 7.48
C ARG A 218 9.97 -7.83 6.86
N ASN A 219 10.98 -8.19 7.61
CA ASN A 219 12.37 -8.07 7.16
C ASN A 219 12.75 -9.19 6.18
N ALA A 220 12.27 -10.43 6.38
CA ALA A 220 12.46 -11.51 5.41
C ALA A 220 11.85 -11.17 4.04
N PHE A 221 10.66 -10.56 4.03
CA PHE A 221 10.05 -10.06 2.80
C PHE A 221 10.93 -8.98 2.13
N SER A 222 11.45 -8.03 2.90
CA SER A 222 12.34 -6.99 2.39
C SER A 222 13.61 -7.56 1.76
N GLU A 223 14.20 -8.58 2.38
CA GLU A 223 15.40 -9.25 1.85
C GLU A 223 15.09 -10.03 0.57
N ALA A 224 13.98 -10.77 0.53
CA ALA A 224 13.55 -11.48 -0.68
C ALA A 224 13.29 -10.52 -1.83
N PHE A 225 12.68 -9.36 -1.53
CA PHE A 225 12.29 -8.36 -2.53
C PHE A 225 13.47 -7.77 -3.31
N LYS A 226 14.66 -7.81 -2.77
CA LYS A 226 15.90 -7.37 -3.47
C LYS A 226 16.23 -8.24 -4.69
N ASN A 227 15.76 -9.48 -4.72
CA ASN A 227 16.13 -10.50 -5.71
C ASN A 227 15.00 -10.93 -6.65
N VAL A 228 13.80 -10.33 -6.55
CA VAL A 228 12.61 -10.71 -7.31
C VAL A 228 12.45 -9.99 -8.65
N GLY A 229 13.41 -9.19 -9.07
CA GLY A 229 13.25 -8.31 -10.24
C GLY A 229 12.07 -7.36 -10.06
N PRO A 230 12.08 -6.50 -9.03
CA PRO A 230 10.96 -5.64 -8.73
C PRO A 230 10.72 -4.64 -9.84
N LYS A 231 9.44 -4.28 -10.07
CA LYS A 231 9.01 -3.29 -11.05
C LYS A 231 8.02 -2.31 -10.45
N ILE A 232 7.99 -1.11 -11.03
CA ILE A 232 6.99 -0.11 -10.75
C ILE A 232 5.88 -0.25 -11.80
N LEU A 233 4.63 -0.25 -11.34
CA LEU A 233 3.44 -0.18 -12.18
C LEU A 233 2.89 1.24 -12.13
N GLU A 234 2.61 1.78 -13.31
CA GLU A 234 1.91 3.04 -13.48
C GLU A 234 0.39 2.78 -13.55
N PRO A 235 -0.44 3.72 -13.04
CA PRO A 235 -1.89 3.61 -13.22
C PRO A 235 -2.25 3.79 -14.70
N VAL A 236 -3.18 2.99 -15.18
CA VAL A 236 -3.80 3.14 -16.50
C VAL A 236 -5.22 3.63 -16.30
N TYR A 237 -5.61 4.69 -17.00
CA TYR A 237 -6.90 5.32 -16.88
C TYR A 237 -7.72 5.14 -18.16
N ASP A 238 -9.00 4.85 -18.00
CA ASP A 238 -9.98 5.03 -19.06
C ASP A 238 -10.37 6.51 -19.09
N VAL A 239 -10.16 7.16 -20.24
CA VAL A 239 -10.39 8.60 -20.40
C VAL A 239 -11.54 8.84 -21.35
N GLU A 240 -12.59 9.50 -20.86
CA GLU A 240 -13.69 10.00 -21.68
C GLU A 240 -13.51 11.51 -21.90
N VAL A 241 -13.43 11.91 -23.17
CA VAL A 241 -13.27 13.32 -23.56
C VAL A 241 -14.53 13.80 -24.25
N LEU A 242 -15.26 14.69 -23.60
CA LEU A 242 -16.45 15.31 -24.14
C LEU A 242 -16.09 16.66 -24.79
N VAL A 243 -16.27 16.76 -26.10
CA VAL A 243 -15.95 17.98 -26.87
C VAL A 243 -17.09 18.35 -27.84
N PRO A 244 -17.25 19.63 -28.19
CA PRO A 244 -18.10 20.03 -29.29
C PRO A 244 -17.67 19.36 -30.60
N SER A 245 -18.65 19.08 -31.50
CA SER A 245 -18.39 18.35 -32.74
C SER A 245 -17.37 19.02 -33.67
N ASP A 246 -17.29 20.35 -33.64
CA ASP A 246 -16.33 21.15 -34.41
C ASP A 246 -14.87 21.03 -33.90
N LYS A 247 -14.68 20.52 -32.66
CA LYS A 247 -13.38 20.31 -32.04
C LYS A 247 -12.93 18.85 -32.00
N MET A 248 -13.74 17.94 -32.50
CA MET A 248 -13.43 16.50 -32.46
C MET A 248 -12.12 16.16 -33.19
N GLY A 249 -11.86 16.81 -34.33
CA GLY A 249 -10.64 16.59 -35.10
C GLY A 249 -9.35 17.09 -34.41
N ASP A 250 -9.47 18.09 -33.54
CA ASP A 250 -8.33 18.64 -32.80
C ASP A 250 -7.92 17.73 -31.60
N VAL A 251 -8.81 16.83 -31.19
CA VAL A 251 -8.63 15.93 -30.03
C VAL A 251 -8.22 14.52 -30.44
N MET A 252 -8.59 14.07 -31.62
CA MET A 252 -8.19 12.78 -32.18
C MET A 252 -6.77 12.84 -32.78
#